data_18a1df7e0668c28341cdf212a9805738
#
_entry.id   18a1df7e0668c28341cdf212a9805738
#
_cell.length_a   1.000
_cell.length_b   1.000
_cell.length_c   1.000
_cell.angle_alpha   90.00
_cell.angle_beta   90.00
_cell.angle_gamma   90.00
#
_symmetry.space_group_name_H-M   'P 1'
#
loop_
_entity.id
_entity.type
_entity.pdbx_description
1 polymer ?
#
loop_
_entity_poly.entity_id
_entity_poly.type
_entity_poly.pdbx_seq_one_letter_code
_entity_poly.pdbx_strand_id
1 'polypeptide(L)'
;TEINASKCTTKAEFFRACKIASILGTLQAGYTDFPYLGKDTEDIVRREALIGVSVTGWMNQPYLFDAEILREGARIVIETNKEVAHVIGINPAARTTTVKPSGNASVVLGTASGIHPEHSSQYFRVMQLNKDSDTAKYLEENMPFLLEESVWSATNSDYVVFVPIVNPQDGLFKKDMRGIKHLELIKLVQENWVNAGTNVEACIKPWLRHSVSCTVIIDNQDEIT
;
A
#
# COMPACT_ATOMS: atom_id res chain seq x y z
N THR A 1 4.05 -4.95 -5.72
CA THR A 1 2.66 -4.93 -6.20
C THR A 1 1.72 -4.46 -5.11
N GLU A 2 0.57 -3.90 -5.49
CA GLU A 2 -0.38 -3.34 -4.53
C GLU A 2 -1.82 -3.72 -4.86
N ILE A 3 -2.53 -4.25 -3.87
CA ILE A 3 -3.94 -4.62 -3.96
C ILE A 3 -4.77 -3.43 -3.49
N ASN A 4 -5.73 -2.99 -4.30
CA ASN A 4 -6.72 -2.00 -3.88
C ASN A 4 -7.86 -2.69 -3.12
N ALA A 5 -7.84 -2.60 -1.78
CA ALA A 5 -8.86 -3.20 -0.92
C ALA A 5 -10.26 -2.66 -1.20
N SER A 6 -10.42 -1.39 -1.58
CA SER A 6 -11.71 -0.79 -1.91
C SER A 6 -12.44 -1.49 -3.08
N LYS A 7 -11.72 -2.27 -3.88
CA LYS A 7 -12.27 -3.09 -4.97
C LYS A 7 -12.48 -4.56 -4.60
N CYS A 8 -12.13 -4.93 -3.38
CA CYS A 8 -12.29 -6.28 -2.85
C CYS A 8 -13.44 -6.28 -1.83
N THR A 9 -14.68 -6.35 -2.31
CA THR A 9 -15.88 -6.31 -1.45
C THR A 9 -16.21 -7.65 -0.80
N THR A 10 -15.57 -8.72 -1.29
CA THR A 10 -15.72 -10.08 -0.78
C THR A 10 -14.36 -10.76 -0.54
N LYS A 11 -14.35 -11.77 0.33
CA LYS A 11 -13.17 -12.62 0.56
C LYS A 11 -12.65 -13.24 -0.75
N ALA A 12 -13.53 -13.68 -1.62
CA ALA A 12 -13.16 -14.29 -2.90
C ALA A 12 -12.43 -13.31 -3.83
N GLU A 13 -12.89 -12.07 -3.89
CA GLU A 13 -12.22 -11.01 -4.66
C GLU A 13 -10.85 -10.68 -4.07
N PHE A 14 -10.74 -10.59 -2.74
CA PHE A 14 -9.46 -10.39 -2.07
C PHE A 14 -8.47 -11.52 -2.36
N PHE A 15 -8.89 -12.78 -2.25
CA PHE A 15 -8.04 -13.94 -2.55
C PHE A 15 -7.61 -14.00 -4.03
N ARG A 16 -8.53 -13.64 -4.94
CA ARG A 16 -8.18 -13.50 -6.36
C ARG A 16 -7.15 -12.40 -6.58
N ALA A 17 -7.30 -11.25 -5.92
CA ALA A 17 -6.34 -10.15 -5.99
C ALA A 17 -4.97 -10.54 -5.42
N CYS A 18 -4.92 -11.30 -4.32
CA CYS A 18 -3.70 -11.88 -3.76
C CYS A 18 -2.96 -12.74 -4.79
N LYS A 19 -3.69 -13.63 -5.48
CA LYS A 19 -3.11 -14.47 -6.53
C LYS A 19 -2.53 -13.65 -7.67
N ILE A 20 -3.29 -12.69 -8.21
CA ILE A 20 -2.85 -11.84 -9.32
C ILE A 20 -1.63 -10.99 -8.91
N ALA A 21 -1.65 -10.38 -7.73
CA ALA A 21 -0.56 -9.55 -7.23
C ALA A 21 0.72 -10.37 -7.02
N SER A 22 0.58 -11.63 -6.57
CA SER A 22 1.70 -12.56 -6.43
C SER A 22 2.31 -12.92 -7.79
N ILE A 23 1.49 -13.21 -8.80
CA ILE A 23 1.96 -13.48 -10.17
C ILE A 23 2.79 -12.29 -10.68
N LEU A 24 2.22 -11.08 -10.63
CA LEU A 24 2.89 -9.87 -11.12
C LEU A 24 4.20 -9.59 -10.37
N GLY A 25 4.19 -9.73 -9.04
CA GLY A 25 5.38 -9.53 -8.21
C GLY A 25 6.47 -10.55 -8.53
N THR A 26 6.09 -11.82 -8.74
CA THR A 26 7.06 -12.88 -9.07
C THR A 26 7.66 -12.69 -10.45
N LEU A 27 6.87 -12.30 -11.44
CA LEU A 27 7.39 -11.95 -12.77
C LEU A 27 8.40 -10.80 -12.69
N GLN A 28 8.11 -9.77 -11.88
CA GLN A 28 9.03 -8.65 -11.65
C GLN A 28 10.33 -9.09 -10.95
N ALA A 29 10.28 -10.05 -10.02
CA ALA A 29 11.45 -10.59 -9.35
C ALA A 29 12.40 -11.35 -10.30
N GLY A 30 11.94 -11.71 -11.50
CA GLY A 30 12.76 -12.28 -12.56
C GLY A 30 13.74 -11.30 -13.20
N TYR A 31 13.57 -9.99 -13.02
CA TYR A 31 14.54 -8.99 -13.46
C TYR A 31 15.73 -8.94 -12.50
N THR A 32 16.81 -9.61 -12.86
CA THR A 32 17.99 -9.78 -12.02
C THR A 32 19.27 -9.25 -12.66
N ASP A 33 19.19 -8.53 -13.76
CA ASP A 33 20.30 -7.84 -14.38
C ASP A 33 20.47 -6.44 -13.78
N PHE A 34 21.59 -6.25 -13.05
CA PHE A 34 21.89 -5.00 -12.33
C PHE A 34 23.27 -4.47 -12.75
N PRO A 35 23.44 -3.96 -13.98
CA PRO A 35 24.77 -3.60 -14.51
C PRO A 35 25.52 -2.53 -13.71
N TYR A 36 24.79 -1.74 -12.89
CA TYR A 36 25.35 -0.66 -12.09
C TYR A 36 25.50 -0.97 -10.60
N LEU A 37 24.99 -2.12 -10.12
CA LEU A 37 24.95 -2.43 -8.68
C LEU A 37 25.93 -3.51 -8.21
N GLY A 38 26.66 -4.14 -9.15
CA GLY A 38 27.66 -5.15 -8.86
C GLY A 38 27.09 -6.54 -8.50
N LYS A 39 28.00 -7.51 -8.47
CA LYS A 39 27.70 -8.94 -8.35
C LYS A 39 27.02 -9.33 -7.03
N ASP A 40 27.41 -8.71 -5.92
CA ASP A 40 26.82 -9.02 -4.60
C ASP A 40 25.32 -8.74 -4.57
N THR A 41 24.87 -7.64 -5.20
CA THR A 41 23.46 -7.30 -5.31
C THR A 41 22.70 -8.35 -6.12
N GLU A 42 23.26 -8.74 -7.27
CA GLU A 42 22.66 -9.78 -8.12
C GLU A 42 22.51 -11.11 -7.35
N ASP A 43 23.57 -11.55 -6.66
CA ASP A 43 23.58 -12.82 -5.92
C ASP A 43 22.55 -12.83 -4.78
N ILE A 44 22.41 -11.71 -4.05
CA ILE A 44 21.41 -11.57 -2.98
C ILE A 44 19.99 -11.59 -3.57
N VAL A 45 19.75 -10.82 -4.63
CA VAL A 45 18.42 -10.75 -5.26
C VAL A 45 18.02 -12.09 -5.84
N ARG A 46 18.92 -12.78 -6.54
CA ARG A 46 18.66 -14.13 -7.07
C ARG A 46 18.38 -15.15 -5.97
N ARG A 47 19.11 -15.07 -4.85
CA ARG A 47 18.92 -15.98 -3.71
C ARG A 47 17.59 -15.78 -3.01
N GLU A 48 17.24 -14.56 -2.67
CA GLU A 48 16.07 -14.25 -1.85
C GLU A 48 14.80 -14.01 -2.66
N ALA A 49 14.95 -13.61 -3.92
CA ALA A 49 13.86 -13.35 -4.88
C ALA A 49 12.66 -12.61 -4.27
N LEU A 50 12.93 -11.59 -3.44
CA LEU A 50 11.91 -10.91 -2.64
C LEU A 50 10.83 -10.30 -3.51
N ILE A 51 9.57 -10.50 -3.10
CA ILE A 51 8.43 -9.76 -3.61
C ILE A 51 7.74 -9.02 -2.46
N GLY A 52 6.96 -8.00 -2.78
CA GLY A 52 6.19 -7.25 -1.81
C GLY A 52 4.76 -7.08 -2.27
N VAL A 53 3.88 -8.03 -1.92
CA VAL A 53 2.44 -7.87 -2.09
C VAL A 53 1.94 -7.02 -0.94
N SER A 54 1.62 -5.77 -1.24
CA SER A 54 1.03 -4.81 -0.31
C SER A 54 -0.47 -4.65 -0.56
N VAL A 55 -1.18 -4.17 0.43
CA VAL A 55 -2.59 -3.81 0.32
C VAL A 55 -2.73 -2.33 0.69
N THR A 56 -3.49 -1.59 -0.10
CA THR A 56 -3.88 -0.20 0.19
C THR A 56 -5.38 -0.10 0.36
N GLY A 57 -5.84 0.87 1.15
CA GLY A 57 -7.27 1.00 1.45
C GLY A 57 -7.79 0.04 2.53
N TRP A 58 -6.92 -0.39 3.44
CA TRP A 58 -7.31 -1.25 4.57
C TRP A 58 -8.51 -0.68 5.35
N MET A 59 -8.47 0.62 5.64
CA MET A 59 -9.49 1.30 6.43
C MET A 59 -10.80 1.52 5.68
N ASN A 60 -10.81 1.34 4.34
CA ASN A 60 -12.03 1.36 3.53
C ASN A 60 -12.73 -0.01 3.50
N GLN A 61 -12.07 -1.08 4.01
CA GLN A 61 -12.59 -2.44 4.02
C GLN A 61 -12.31 -3.12 5.37
N PRO A 62 -12.99 -2.73 6.45
CA PRO A 62 -12.72 -3.22 7.81
C PRO A 62 -12.83 -4.73 7.98
N TYR A 63 -13.59 -5.44 7.14
CA TYR A 63 -13.69 -6.91 7.19
C TYR A 63 -12.36 -7.62 6.95
N LEU A 64 -11.37 -6.95 6.34
CA LEU A 64 -10.04 -7.49 6.14
C LEU A 64 -9.21 -7.60 7.43
N PHE A 65 -9.62 -6.89 8.50
CA PHE A 65 -8.98 -7.04 9.81
C PHE A 65 -9.45 -8.31 10.52
N ASP A 66 -9.30 -9.44 9.84
CA ASP A 66 -9.61 -10.78 10.30
C ASP A 66 -8.39 -11.68 10.11
N ALA A 67 -7.92 -12.28 11.20
CA ALA A 67 -6.69 -13.07 11.21
C ALA A 67 -6.73 -14.28 10.27
N GLU A 68 -7.89 -14.91 10.08
CA GLU A 68 -8.03 -16.08 9.19
C GLU A 68 -7.99 -15.65 7.74
N ILE A 69 -8.69 -14.55 7.38
CA ILE A 69 -8.66 -13.99 6.03
C ILE A 69 -7.24 -13.59 5.65
N LEU A 70 -6.51 -12.95 6.56
CA LEU A 70 -5.15 -12.49 6.32
C LEU A 70 -4.17 -13.65 6.13
N ARG A 71 -4.24 -14.66 7.01
CA ARG A 71 -3.39 -15.85 6.88
C ARG A 71 -3.67 -16.63 5.60
N GLU A 72 -4.94 -16.78 5.24
CA GLU A 72 -5.31 -17.45 3.98
C GLU A 72 -4.84 -16.66 2.76
N GLY A 73 -5.01 -15.33 2.75
CA GLY A 73 -4.47 -14.47 1.70
C GLY A 73 -2.95 -14.59 1.56
N ALA A 74 -2.22 -14.58 2.69
CA ALA A 74 -0.77 -14.74 2.70
C ALA A 74 -0.33 -16.12 2.18
N ARG A 75 -1.07 -17.19 2.55
CA ARG A 75 -0.85 -18.55 2.05
C ARG A 75 -0.99 -18.60 0.53
N ILE A 76 -2.07 -18.01 -0.01
CA ILE A 76 -2.30 -17.93 -1.46
C ILE A 76 -1.14 -17.20 -2.16
N VAL A 77 -0.64 -16.11 -1.57
CA VAL A 77 0.51 -15.37 -2.13
C VAL A 77 1.76 -16.25 -2.19
N ILE A 78 2.08 -16.98 -1.11
CA ILE A 78 3.26 -17.88 -1.05
C ILE A 78 3.14 -19.00 -2.08
N GLU A 79 2.01 -19.69 -2.13
CA GLU A 79 1.81 -20.84 -3.03
C GLU A 79 1.88 -20.40 -4.49
N THR A 80 1.18 -19.31 -4.84
CA THR A 80 1.25 -18.74 -6.19
C THR A 80 2.67 -18.30 -6.56
N ASN A 81 3.40 -17.69 -5.62
CA ASN A 81 4.80 -17.33 -5.86
C ASN A 81 5.66 -18.56 -6.15
N LYS A 82 5.53 -19.64 -5.37
CA LYS A 82 6.27 -20.89 -5.60
C LYS A 82 5.98 -21.49 -6.98
N GLU A 83 4.70 -21.54 -7.38
CA GLU A 83 4.30 -22.05 -8.70
C GLU A 83 4.90 -21.21 -9.83
N VAL A 84 4.74 -19.89 -9.78
CA VAL A 84 5.22 -19.00 -10.85
C VAL A 84 6.75 -18.94 -10.87
N ALA A 85 7.41 -18.90 -9.72
CA ALA A 85 8.87 -18.94 -9.62
C ALA A 85 9.45 -20.17 -10.28
N HIS A 86 8.83 -21.35 -10.05
CA HIS A 86 9.21 -22.59 -10.71
C HIS A 86 9.10 -22.50 -12.25
N VAL A 87 8.00 -21.92 -12.74
CA VAL A 87 7.76 -21.78 -14.20
C VAL A 87 8.80 -20.87 -14.87
N ILE A 88 9.16 -19.77 -14.22
CA ILE A 88 10.14 -18.80 -14.78
C ILE A 88 11.60 -19.08 -14.39
N GLY A 89 11.85 -20.12 -13.62
CA GLY A 89 13.21 -20.58 -13.29
C GLY A 89 13.96 -19.72 -12.27
N ILE A 90 13.24 -19.09 -11.31
CA ILE A 90 13.84 -18.35 -10.18
C ILE A 90 13.54 -19.04 -8.85
N ASN A 91 14.23 -18.63 -7.79
CA ASN A 91 13.94 -19.11 -6.45
C ASN A 91 12.57 -18.61 -5.96
N PRO A 92 11.84 -19.40 -5.14
CA PRO A 92 10.71 -18.88 -4.40
C PRO A 92 11.14 -17.74 -3.47
N ALA A 93 10.28 -16.71 -3.37
CA ALA A 93 10.58 -15.55 -2.54
C ALA A 93 10.70 -15.90 -1.05
N ALA A 94 11.74 -15.42 -0.41
CA ALA A 94 11.94 -15.58 1.04
C ALA A 94 10.88 -14.81 1.85
N ARG A 95 10.42 -13.67 1.34
CA ARG A 95 9.36 -12.85 1.95
C ARG A 95 8.45 -12.33 0.84
N THR A 96 7.13 -12.46 1.03
CA THR A 96 6.18 -12.21 -0.05
C THR A 96 5.22 -11.06 0.22
N THR A 97 4.82 -10.84 1.47
CA THR A 97 3.81 -9.85 1.84
C THR A 97 4.40 -8.71 2.67
N THR A 98 3.84 -7.54 2.52
CA THR A 98 4.24 -6.31 3.25
C THR A 98 3.05 -5.36 3.33
N VAL A 99 3.18 -4.27 4.07
CA VAL A 99 2.30 -3.12 3.97
C VAL A 99 3.15 -1.87 3.87
N LYS A 100 2.94 -1.12 2.80
CA LYS A 100 3.64 0.13 2.54
C LYS A 100 2.65 1.29 2.41
N PRO A 101 3.04 2.52 2.78
CA PRO A 101 2.29 3.71 2.41
C PRO A 101 2.27 3.80 0.87
N SER A 102 1.08 3.83 0.28
CA SER A 102 0.95 3.85 -1.18
C SER A 102 1.15 5.24 -1.81
N GLY A 103 1.23 6.29 -0.99
CA GLY A 103 1.47 7.66 -1.47
C GLY A 103 0.52 8.06 -2.59
N ASN A 104 1.06 8.54 -3.70
CA ASN A 104 0.27 8.97 -4.86
C ASN A 104 -0.53 7.83 -5.52
N ALA A 105 -0.10 6.57 -5.39
CA ALA A 105 -0.83 5.44 -5.94
C ALA A 105 -2.22 5.31 -5.32
N SER A 106 -2.38 5.54 -4.01
CA SER A 106 -3.70 5.52 -3.36
C SER A 106 -4.64 6.61 -3.90
N VAL A 107 -4.11 7.78 -4.27
CA VAL A 107 -4.89 8.86 -4.88
C VAL A 107 -5.43 8.43 -6.24
N VAL A 108 -4.58 7.85 -7.09
CA VAL A 108 -4.98 7.31 -8.41
C VAL A 108 -5.99 6.18 -8.27
N LEU A 109 -5.81 5.32 -7.26
CA LEU A 109 -6.70 4.20 -6.98
C LEU A 109 -8.00 4.60 -6.27
N GLY A 110 -8.11 5.84 -5.79
CA GLY A 110 -9.30 6.36 -5.09
C GLY A 110 -9.56 5.66 -3.76
N THR A 111 -8.52 5.45 -2.94
CA THR A 111 -8.63 4.70 -1.68
C THR A 111 -7.69 5.28 -0.61
N ALA A 112 -7.86 4.86 0.65
CA ALA A 112 -6.97 5.20 1.75
C ALA A 112 -5.54 4.70 1.50
N SER A 113 -4.53 5.44 1.95
CA SER A 113 -3.12 5.13 1.74
C SER A 113 -2.61 4.03 2.67
N GLY A 114 -2.33 2.85 2.14
CA GLY A 114 -1.86 1.70 2.93
C GLY A 114 -2.83 1.38 4.07
N ILE A 115 -2.32 1.29 5.29
CA ILE A 115 -3.08 1.05 6.51
C ILE A 115 -3.46 2.35 7.26
N HIS A 116 -3.26 3.52 6.62
CA HIS A 116 -3.64 4.79 7.23
C HIS A 116 -5.15 5.02 7.13
N PRO A 117 -5.78 5.56 8.19
CA PRO A 117 -7.19 5.95 8.13
C PRO A 117 -7.37 7.18 7.25
N GLU A 118 -8.50 7.24 6.56
CA GLU A 118 -8.95 8.44 5.86
C GLU A 118 -9.27 9.56 6.85
N HIS A 119 -9.24 10.80 6.35
CA HIS A 119 -9.51 11.97 7.18
C HIS A 119 -10.94 11.94 7.77
N SER A 120 -11.92 11.77 6.89
CA SER A 120 -13.34 11.62 7.23
C SER A 120 -14.11 10.97 6.08
N SER A 121 -15.41 10.71 6.29
CA SER A 121 -16.29 10.16 5.25
C SER A 121 -16.47 11.12 4.06
N GLN A 122 -16.36 12.42 4.30
CA GLN A 122 -16.42 13.47 3.27
C GLN A 122 -15.44 14.58 3.63
N TYR A 123 -14.63 15.00 2.65
CA TYR A 123 -13.71 16.13 2.82
C TYR A 123 -13.25 16.66 1.46
N PHE A 124 -12.67 17.85 1.46
CA PHE A 124 -11.97 18.38 0.29
C PHE A 124 -10.48 18.04 0.39
N ARG A 125 -9.96 17.37 -0.64
CA ARG A 125 -8.52 17.21 -0.82
C ARG A 125 -7.99 18.44 -1.53
N VAL A 126 -7.03 19.10 -0.91
CA VAL A 126 -6.40 20.30 -1.45
C VAL A 126 -5.09 19.89 -2.12
N MET A 127 -4.93 20.22 -3.39
CA MET A 127 -3.73 19.90 -4.17
C MET A 127 -3.19 21.14 -4.83
N GLN A 128 -1.87 21.27 -4.88
CA GLN A 128 -1.19 22.33 -5.60
C GLN A 128 -0.97 21.90 -7.06
N LEU A 129 -1.21 22.81 -7.99
CA LEU A 129 -1.14 22.57 -9.43
C LEU A 129 -0.45 23.74 -10.13
N ASN A 130 0.61 23.46 -10.88
CA ASN A 130 1.30 24.49 -11.63
C ASN A 130 0.41 25.05 -12.75
N LYS A 131 0.32 26.37 -12.86
CA LYS A 131 -0.53 27.11 -13.82
C LYS A 131 -0.21 26.80 -15.28
N ASP A 132 1.06 26.50 -15.59
CA ASP A 132 1.49 26.19 -16.95
C ASP A 132 1.14 24.77 -17.39
N SER A 133 0.69 23.91 -16.46
CA SER A 133 0.30 22.53 -16.81
C SER A 133 -0.99 22.49 -17.63
N ASP A 134 -1.09 21.51 -18.52
CA ASP A 134 -2.29 21.32 -19.35
C ASP A 134 -3.54 21.06 -18.49
N THR A 135 -3.37 20.40 -17.35
CA THR A 135 -4.45 20.17 -16.38
C THR A 135 -4.94 21.49 -15.79
N ALA A 136 -4.05 22.41 -15.42
CA ALA A 136 -4.43 23.72 -14.90
C ALA A 136 -5.21 24.53 -15.92
N LYS A 137 -4.71 24.61 -17.15
CA LYS A 137 -5.37 25.30 -18.26
C LYS A 137 -6.77 24.75 -18.56
N TYR A 138 -6.89 23.41 -18.55
CA TYR A 138 -8.20 22.77 -18.73
C TYR A 138 -9.18 23.12 -17.61
N LEU A 139 -8.73 23.10 -16.35
CA LEU A 139 -9.57 23.45 -15.20
C LEU A 139 -9.95 24.94 -15.21
N GLU A 140 -9.03 25.83 -15.58
CA GLU A 140 -9.29 27.27 -15.69
C GLU A 140 -10.37 27.57 -16.73
N GLU A 141 -10.37 26.88 -17.87
CA GLU A 141 -11.35 27.03 -18.92
C GLU A 141 -12.71 26.39 -18.60
N ASN A 142 -12.72 25.22 -17.94
CA ASN A 142 -13.93 24.40 -17.81
C ASN A 142 -14.52 24.36 -16.38
N MET A 143 -13.68 24.52 -15.35
CA MET A 143 -14.07 24.38 -13.93
C MET A 143 -13.35 25.40 -13.04
N PRO A 144 -13.36 26.71 -13.34
CA PRO A 144 -12.60 27.72 -12.61
C PRO A 144 -12.99 27.80 -11.13
N PHE A 145 -14.19 27.38 -10.76
CA PHE A 145 -14.69 27.37 -9.39
C PHE A 145 -13.96 26.36 -8.47
N LEU A 146 -13.15 25.45 -9.03
CA LEU A 146 -12.31 24.51 -8.28
C LEU A 146 -10.93 25.10 -7.97
N LEU A 147 -10.57 26.24 -8.55
CA LEU A 147 -9.24 26.82 -8.49
C LEU A 147 -9.21 28.04 -7.57
N GLU A 148 -8.17 28.13 -6.76
CA GLU A 148 -7.78 29.33 -6.03
C GLU A 148 -6.29 29.59 -6.25
N GLU A 149 -5.86 30.85 -6.05
CA GLU A 149 -4.45 31.20 -6.05
C GLU A 149 -3.72 30.54 -4.86
N SER A 150 -2.57 29.93 -5.11
CA SER A 150 -1.81 29.29 -4.05
C SER A 150 -1.08 30.31 -3.18
N VAL A 151 -1.45 30.42 -1.92
CA VAL A 151 -0.77 31.27 -0.93
C VAL A 151 0.64 30.77 -0.58
N TRP A 152 0.97 29.53 -0.94
CA TRP A 152 2.30 28.94 -0.72
C TRP A 152 3.23 29.10 -1.93
N SER A 153 2.72 29.61 -3.06
CA SER A 153 3.53 29.84 -4.26
C SER A 153 4.20 31.22 -4.21
N ALA A 154 5.49 31.23 -3.93
CA ALA A 154 6.26 32.48 -3.82
C ALA A 154 6.30 33.28 -5.14
N THR A 155 6.13 32.62 -6.28
CA THR A 155 6.18 33.21 -7.62
C THR A 155 4.79 33.36 -8.25
N ASN A 156 3.73 33.05 -7.51
CA ASN A 156 2.36 32.98 -8.03
C ASN A 156 2.20 32.07 -9.27
N SER A 157 3.01 31.01 -9.32
CA SER A 157 3.04 30.05 -10.42
C SER A 157 2.04 28.90 -10.27
N ASP A 158 1.33 28.82 -9.15
CA ASP A 158 0.52 27.67 -8.81
C ASP A 158 -0.90 28.05 -8.39
N TYR A 159 -1.85 27.19 -8.78
CA TYR A 159 -3.20 27.12 -8.22
C TYR A 159 -3.28 26.12 -7.08
N VAL A 160 -4.29 26.27 -6.25
CA VAL A 160 -4.80 25.27 -5.34
C VAL A 160 -6.12 24.75 -5.89
N VAL A 161 -6.24 23.43 -5.96
CA VAL A 161 -7.43 22.72 -6.47
C VAL A 161 -8.14 22.02 -5.32
N PHE A 162 -9.44 22.22 -5.19
CA PHE A 162 -10.28 21.57 -4.19
C PHE A 162 -11.04 20.40 -4.82
N VAL A 163 -10.65 19.19 -4.46
CA VAL A 163 -11.29 17.96 -4.98
C VAL A 163 -12.16 17.33 -3.89
N PRO A 164 -13.49 17.23 -4.10
CA PRO A 164 -14.36 16.56 -3.14
C PRO A 164 -14.07 15.06 -3.10
N ILE A 165 -13.86 14.54 -1.90
CA ILE A 165 -13.63 13.12 -1.63
C ILE A 165 -14.79 12.58 -0.82
N VAL A 166 -15.32 11.44 -1.26
CA VAL A 166 -16.37 10.67 -0.57
C VAL A 166 -15.85 9.26 -0.34
N ASN A 167 -15.78 8.87 0.92
CA ASN A 167 -15.34 7.54 1.35
C ASN A 167 -16.51 6.66 1.79
N PRO A 168 -16.36 5.32 1.83
CA PRO A 168 -17.38 4.43 2.37
C PRO A 168 -17.80 4.82 3.79
N GLN A 169 -19.09 4.76 4.09
CA GLN A 169 -19.64 5.18 5.38
C GLN A 169 -19.21 4.28 6.55
N ASP A 170 -18.93 3.01 6.27
CA ASP A 170 -18.44 1.99 7.19
C ASP A 170 -16.91 1.94 7.30
N GLY A 171 -16.21 2.86 6.64
CA GLY A 171 -14.76 3.00 6.75
C GLY A 171 -14.31 3.44 8.14
N LEU A 172 -13.03 3.17 8.44
CA LEU A 172 -12.38 3.61 9.67
C LEU A 172 -11.63 4.94 9.44
N PHE A 173 -11.96 5.95 10.23
CA PHE A 173 -11.48 7.32 10.04
C PHE A 173 -10.51 7.77 11.13
N LYS A 174 -9.73 8.81 10.86
CA LYS A 174 -8.73 9.37 11.78
C LYS A 174 -9.25 9.66 13.18
N LYS A 175 -10.50 10.11 13.32
CA LYS A 175 -11.11 10.40 14.63
C LYS A 175 -11.24 9.15 15.52
N ASP A 176 -11.36 7.96 14.89
CA ASP A 176 -11.63 6.70 15.56
C ASP A 176 -10.37 5.81 15.67
N MET A 177 -9.35 6.07 14.79
CA MET A 177 -8.16 5.24 14.63
C MET A 177 -6.90 6.02 14.99
N ARG A 178 -6.63 6.15 16.29
CA ARG A 178 -5.46 6.82 16.83
C ARG A 178 -4.79 5.97 17.89
N GLY A 179 -3.51 6.25 18.18
CA GLY A 179 -2.76 5.63 19.26
C GLY A 179 -2.86 4.11 19.26
N ILE A 180 -3.21 3.55 20.41
CA ILE A 180 -3.27 2.11 20.66
C ILE A 180 -4.21 1.38 19.71
N LYS A 181 -5.38 1.94 19.39
CA LYS A 181 -6.34 1.29 18.47
C LYS A 181 -5.74 1.04 17.10
N HIS A 182 -4.98 2.02 16.57
CA HIS A 182 -4.29 1.85 15.29
C HIS A 182 -3.16 0.82 15.41
N LEU A 183 -2.40 0.85 16.51
CA LEU A 183 -1.33 -0.12 16.78
C LEU A 183 -1.84 -1.56 16.89
N GLU A 184 -3.01 -1.79 17.46
CA GLU A 184 -3.64 -3.12 17.52
C GLU A 184 -3.94 -3.67 16.12
N LEU A 185 -4.46 -2.85 15.21
CA LEU A 185 -4.68 -3.26 13.81
C LEU A 185 -3.36 -3.50 13.08
N ILE A 186 -2.35 -2.65 13.31
CA ILE A 186 -1.01 -2.83 12.76
C ILE A 186 -0.40 -4.15 13.24
N LYS A 187 -0.52 -4.47 14.53
CA LYS A 187 -0.07 -5.74 15.10
C LYS A 187 -0.79 -6.93 14.46
N LEU A 188 -2.12 -6.86 14.35
CA LEU A 188 -2.92 -7.91 13.71
C LEU A 188 -2.42 -8.18 12.28
N VAL A 189 -2.19 -7.14 11.51
CA VAL A 189 -1.71 -7.25 10.12
C VAL A 189 -0.25 -7.71 10.05
N GLN A 190 0.62 -7.22 10.95
CA GLN A 190 2.01 -7.68 11.02
C GLN A 190 2.08 -9.19 11.27
N GLU A 191 1.30 -9.69 12.22
CA GLU A 191 1.32 -11.09 12.62
C GLU A 191 0.70 -12.01 11.57
N ASN A 192 -0.43 -11.63 10.98
CA ASN A 192 -1.28 -12.52 10.19
C ASN A 192 -1.16 -12.32 8.67
N TRP A 193 -0.61 -11.20 8.22
CA TRP A 193 -0.32 -10.94 6.81
C TRP A 193 1.19 -10.97 6.54
N VAL A 194 1.95 -10.12 7.23
CA VAL A 194 3.37 -9.94 6.94
C VAL A 194 4.21 -11.12 7.42
N ASN A 195 4.06 -11.53 8.68
CA ASN A 195 4.79 -12.67 9.20
C ASN A 195 4.32 -13.99 8.54
N ALA A 196 3.02 -14.14 8.33
CA ALA A 196 2.45 -15.30 7.64
C ALA A 196 2.91 -15.42 6.18
N GLY A 197 3.24 -14.30 5.52
CA GLY A 197 3.76 -14.27 4.16
C GLY A 197 5.29 -14.47 4.06
N THR A 198 5.93 -15.02 5.09
CA THR A 198 7.37 -15.31 5.10
C THR A 198 7.61 -16.79 4.88
N ASN A 199 8.39 -17.11 3.85
CA ASN A 199 8.91 -18.45 3.61
C ASN A 199 10.20 -18.63 4.41
N VAL A 200 10.07 -19.05 5.68
CA VAL A 200 11.19 -19.11 6.65
C VAL A 200 12.34 -19.97 6.15
N GLU A 201 12.06 -21.05 5.43
CA GLU A 201 13.07 -21.98 4.89
C GLU A 201 13.94 -21.33 3.81
N ALA A 202 13.39 -20.36 3.06
CA ALA A 202 14.13 -19.63 2.04
C ALA A 202 14.86 -18.38 2.59
N CYS A 203 14.61 -18.00 3.85
CA CYS A 203 15.27 -16.85 4.47
C CYS A 203 16.71 -17.17 4.88
N ILE A 204 17.66 -16.30 4.53
CA ILE A 204 19.05 -16.42 5.00
C ILE A 204 19.13 -16.35 6.54
N LYS A 205 18.20 -15.62 7.16
CA LYS A 205 18.05 -15.49 8.62
C LYS A 205 16.58 -15.69 8.98
N PRO A 206 16.24 -16.72 9.78
CA PRO A 206 14.85 -17.10 10.07
C PRO A 206 13.99 -16.00 10.72
N TRP A 207 14.61 -15.01 11.35
CA TRP A 207 13.90 -13.90 12.01
C TRP A 207 13.61 -12.71 11.10
N LEU A 208 14.18 -12.66 9.89
CA LEU A 208 13.92 -11.56 8.97
C LEU A 208 12.47 -11.59 8.47
N ARG A 209 11.82 -10.45 8.54
CA ARG A 209 10.45 -10.22 8.06
C ARG A 209 10.38 -8.92 7.28
N HIS A 210 9.40 -8.78 6.42
CA HIS A 210 8.92 -7.48 6.00
C HIS A 210 8.20 -6.78 7.16
N SER A 211 7.80 -5.54 6.96
CA SER A 211 7.11 -4.75 7.98
C SER A 211 5.82 -4.13 7.48
N VAL A 212 4.93 -3.83 8.42
CA VAL A 212 3.89 -2.83 8.21
C VAL A 212 4.52 -1.46 8.42
N SER A 213 4.65 -0.69 7.35
CA SER A 213 5.18 0.68 7.40
C SER A 213 4.02 1.67 7.41
N CYS A 214 3.95 2.48 8.45
CA CYS A 214 2.87 3.46 8.63
C CYS A 214 3.30 4.58 9.58
N THR A 215 2.45 5.61 9.67
CA THR A 215 2.52 6.68 10.66
C THR A 215 1.33 6.55 11.60
N VAL A 216 1.59 6.53 12.90
CA VAL A 216 0.56 6.50 13.94
C VAL A 216 0.38 7.91 14.50
N ILE A 217 -0.86 8.37 14.58
CA ILE A 217 -1.20 9.65 15.17
C ILE A 217 -1.49 9.42 16.66
N ILE A 218 -0.80 10.17 17.51
CA ILE A 218 -1.00 10.22 18.96
C ILE A 218 -1.55 11.58 19.35
N ASP A 219 -2.39 11.65 20.38
CA ASP A 219 -3.02 12.88 20.83
C ASP A 219 -2.22 13.58 21.93
N ASN A 220 -1.46 12.82 22.72
CA ASN A 220 -0.64 13.37 23.81
C ASN A 220 0.60 12.49 24.06
N GLN A 221 1.53 12.99 24.88
CA GLN A 221 2.78 12.35 25.17
C GLN A 221 2.62 11.05 26.01
N ASP A 222 1.53 10.93 26.77
CA ASP A 222 1.27 9.77 27.64
C ASP A 222 0.93 8.50 26.84
N GLU A 223 0.58 8.64 25.56
CA GLU A 223 0.36 7.51 24.64
C GLU A 223 1.67 6.86 24.13
N ILE A 224 2.83 7.43 24.49
CA ILE A 224 4.15 6.94 24.05
C ILE A 224 4.75 5.98 25.07
N THR A 225 4.27 5.97 26.30
CA THR A 225 4.72 5.12 27.41
C THR A 225 3.91 3.83 27.50
#